data_3b13008dee527e6e4dd47390ad9c4094
#
_entry.id   3b13008dee527e6e4dd47390ad9c4094
#
_cell.length_a   1.000
_cell.length_b   1.000
_cell.length_c   1.000
_cell.angle_alpha   90.00
_cell.angle_beta   90.00
_cell.angle_gamma   90.00
#
_symmetry.space_group_name_H-M   'P 1'
#
loop_
_entity.id
_entity.type
_entity.pdbx_description
1 polymer ?
#
loop_
_entity_poly.entity_id
_entity_poly.type
_entity_poly.pdbx_seq_one_letter_code
_entity_poly.pdbx_strand_id
1 'polypeptide(L)'
;MHLENGPLTVEYAMKYVEAGVKAGMDTIQILDHTHRFLEFKPMYDNLKQASVYQRDWFEKKKLEPLQSYFNLIEEMKKMELPIAVRFGLEVCYAPQDKAFLRDLLAGYPYDFLIGSIHSIDGLLYDMNGFSREILWDKYDTNAIYRRYYEIMEDMIESDLFTQIGHPDQLKIFHYEPDYDLKPTYERLAVLAKEHDVYMETNTGCHYRYLHEDVGTNQVFLEILKAHGVKIMTASDAHQPQHVGMHIAEISRQLGLD
;
A
#
# COMPACT_ATOMS: atom_id res chain seq x y z
N MET A 1 6.14 4.23 -4.79
CA MET A 1 6.32 5.70 -4.90
C MET A 1 5.12 6.24 -5.62
N HIS A 2 4.38 7.17 -4.98
CA HIS A 2 3.06 7.65 -5.42
C HIS A 2 3.16 8.97 -6.19
N LEU A 3 2.48 9.06 -7.33
CA LEU A 3 2.40 10.28 -8.12
C LEU A 3 1.24 11.20 -7.69
N GLU A 4 0.43 10.82 -6.70
CA GLU A 4 -0.84 11.47 -6.36
C GLU A 4 -0.74 12.98 -6.06
N ASN A 5 0.42 13.46 -5.60
CA ASN A 5 0.64 14.86 -5.26
C ASN A 5 1.10 15.73 -6.44
N GLY A 6 1.09 15.19 -7.66
CA GLY A 6 1.45 15.93 -8.86
C GLY A 6 0.72 15.47 -10.12
N PRO A 7 1.01 16.10 -11.25
CA PRO A 7 0.37 15.72 -12.51
C PRO A 7 0.91 14.39 -13.04
N LEU A 8 0.09 13.66 -13.81
CA LEU A 8 0.52 12.46 -14.55
C LEU A 8 1.33 12.89 -15.79
N THR A 9 2.56 13.33 -15.58
CA THR A 9 3.47 13.77 -16.64
C THR A 9 4.85 13.14 -16.48
N VAL A 10 5.54 12.95 -17.60
CA VAL A 10 6.93 12.44 -17.62
C VAL A 10 7.83 13.30 -16.73
N GLU A 11 7.72 14.63 -16.83
CA GLU A 11 8.53 15.56 -16.03
C GLU A 11 8.36 15.30 -14.51
N TYR A 12 7.14 15.06 -14.07
CA TYR A 12 6.90 14.80 -12.65
C TYR A 12 7.39 13.42 -12.22
N ALA A 13 7.13 12.39 -13.01
CA ALA A 13 7.61 11.03 -12.75
C ALA A 13 9.15 10.96 -12.74
N MET A 14 9.83 11.71 -13.62
CA MET A 14 11.30 11.77 -13.66
C MET A 14 11.91 12.30 -12.36
N LYS A 15 11.23 13.15 -11.60
CA LYS A 15 11.70 13.58 -10.26
C LYS A 15 11.88 12.41 -9.29
N TYR A 16 11.02 11.38 -9.40
CA TYR A 16 11.15 10.15 -8.60
C TYR A 16 12.27 9.26 -9.11
N VAL A 17 12.47 9.19 -10.44
CA VAL A 17 13.59 8.46 -11.04
C VAL A 17 14.92 9.07 -10.59
N GLU A 18 15.07 10.40 -10.69
CA GLU A 18 16.26 11.13 -10.25
C GLU A 18 16.52 10.96 -8.74
N ALA A 19 15.46 10.98 -7.94
CA ALA A 19 15.57 10.73 -6.51
C ALA A 19 16.00 9.28 -6.20
N GLY A 20 15.51 8.30 -6.97
CA GLY A 20 15.95 6.89 -6.88
C GLY A 20 17.42 6.72 -7.21
N VAL A 21 17.90 7.35 -8.29
CA VAL A 21 19.32 7.38 -8.64
C VAL A 21 20.15 7.99 -7.51
N LYS A 22 19.71 9.13 -6.97
CA LYS A 22 20.40 9.80 -5.86
C LYS A 22 20.43 8.95 -4.59
N ALA A 23 19.39 8.13 -4.36
CA ALA A 23 19.33 7.20 -3.25
C ALA A 23 20.11 5.90 -3.47
N GLY A 24 20.77 5.73 -4.64
CA GLY A 24 21.57 4.56 -4.99
C GLY A 24 20.71 3.32 -5.31
N MET A 25 19.50 3.51 -5.81
CA MET A 25 18.63 2.41 -6.18
C MET A 25 18.86 1.95 -7.62
N ASP A 26 18.86 0.64 -7.85
CA ASP A 26 18.92 0.05 -9.19
C ASP A 26 17.54 -0.08 -9.83
N THR A 27 16.50 -0.20 -9.00
CA THR A 27 15.11 -0.37 -9.43
C THR A 27 14.18 0.43 -8.52
N ILE A 28 13.19 1.08 -9.12
CA ILE A 28 12.10 1.73 -8.40
C ILE A 28 10.73 1.25 -8.92
N GLN A 29 9.73 1.30 -8.06
CA GLN A 29 8.32 1.06 -8.39
C GLN A 29 7.56 2.38 -8.33
N ILE A 30 7.02 2.82 -9.47
CA ILE A 30 6.12 3.98 -9.56
C ILE A 30 4.69 3.46 -9.64
N LEU A 31 3.82 4.04 -8.84
CA LEU A 31 2.42 3.66 -8.74
C LEU A 31 1.54 4.85 -8.36
N ASP A 32 0.25 4.61 -8.28
CA ASP A 32 -0.70 5.54 -7.67
C ASP A 32 -1.83 4.78 -6.99
N HIS A 33 -2.57 5.46 -6.11
CA HIS A 33 -3.74 4.90 -5.44
C HIS A 33 -4.95 4.82 -6.37
N THR A 34 -5.76 3.78 -6.21
CA THR A 34 -7.01 3.62 -6.99
C THR A 34 -8.01 4.76 -6.77
N HIS A 35 -7.97 5.44 -5.62
CA HIS A 35 -8.86 6.58 -5.35
C HIS A 35 -8.59 7.82 -6.23
N ARG A 36 -7.53 7.81 -7.04
CA ARG A 36 -7.24 8.85 -8.03
C ARG A 36 -8.02 8.65 -9.34
N PHE A 37 -8.48 7.44 -9.63
CA PHE A 37 -8.97 7.10 -10.95
C PHE A 37 -10.49 6.94 -11.03
N LEU A 38 -11.08 7.48 -12.12
CA LEU A 38 -12.52 7.47 -12.36
C LEU A 38 -13.10 6.06 -12.38
N GLU A 39 -12.38 5.10 -12.95
CA GLU A 39 -12.81 3.72 -13.11
C GLU A 39 -13.02 3.00 -11.78
N PHE A 40 -12.29 3.39 -10.73
CA PHE A 40 -12.41 2.83 -9.38
C PHE A 40 -13.44 3.56 -8.49
N LYS A 41 -14.05 4.64 -8.97
CA LYS A 41 -15.02 5.44 -8.20
C LYS A 41 -16.13 4.61 -7.52
N PRO A 42 -16.70 3.56 -8.14
CA PRO A 42 -17.77 2.76 -7.51
C PRO A 42 -17.36 2.12 -6.17
N MET A 43 -16.09 1.76 -5.99
CA MET A 43 -15.57 1.14 -4.75
C MET A 43 -15.70 2.05 -3.52
N TYR A 44 -15.78 3.37 -3.75
CA TYR A 44 -15.80 4.38 -2.68
C TYR A 44 -17.23 4.81 -2.28
N ASP A 45 -18.27 4.24 -2.88
CA ASP A 45 -19.65 4.62 -2.58
C ASP A 45 -20.05 4.25 -1.14
N ASN A 46 -19.67 3.07 -0.66
CA ASN A 46 -19.90 2.65 0.73
C ASN A 46 -19.17 3.55 1.73
N LEU A 47 -17.91 3.91 1.43
CA LEU A 47 -17.12 4.84 2.23
C LEU A 47 -17.81 6.20 2.37
N LYS A 48 -18.32 6.76 1.27
CA LYS A 48 -19.02 8.06 1.27
C LYS A 48 -20.32 8.03 2.06
N GLN A 49 -21.01 6.88 2.07
CA GLN A 49 -22.25 6.71 2.83
C GLN A 49 -22.02 6.53 4.32
N ALA A 50 -20.91 5.92 4.71
CA ALA A 50 -20.60 5.57 6.10
C ALA A 50 -20.26 6.80 6.96
N SER A 51 -19.67 7.86 6.38
CA SER A 51 -19.26 9.05 7.15
C SER A 51 -19.21 10.29 6.28
N VAL A 52 -19.66 11.42 6.85
CA VAL A 52 -19.52 12.75 6.23
C VAL A 52 -18.04 13.10 5.99
N TYR A 53 -17.16 12.77 6.92
CA TYR A 53 -15.73 13.04 6.79
C TYR A 53 -15.11 12.31 5.60
N GLN A 54 -15.47 11.04 5.40
CA GLN A 54 -15.00 10.22 4.26
C GLN A 54 -15.56 10.73 2.94
N ARG A 55 -16.83 11.12 2.91
CA ARG A 55 -17.43 11.75 1.74
C ARG A 55 -16.70 13.03 1.37
N ASP A 56 -16.51 13.94 2.32
CA ASP A 56 -15.84 15.21 2.10
C ASP A 56 -14.37 15.03 1.68
N TRP A 57 -13.70 14.01 2.22
CA TRP A 57 -12.35 13.62 1.80
C TRP A 57 -12.32 13.17 0.35
N PHE A 58 -13.24 12.28 -0.04
CA PHE A 58 -13.28 11.74 -1.39
C PHE A 58 -13.71 12.78 -2.44
N GLU A 59 -14.68 13.63 -2.11
CA GLU A 59 -15.19 14.67 -3.01
C GLU A 59 -14.14 15.76 -3.33
N LYS A 60 -13.13 15.92 -2.51
CA LYS A 60 -11.98 16.80 -2.78
C LYS A 60 -10.96 16.19 -3.74
N LYS A 61 -11.04 14.88 -4.03
CA LYS A 61 -10.11 14.23 -4.95
C LYS A 61 -10.38 14.67 -6.39
N LYS A 62 -9.32 15.04 -7.09
CA LYS A 62 -9.38 15.26 -8.53
C LYS A 62 -9.22 13.92 -9.23
N LEU A 63 -10.34 13.36 -9.69
CA LEU A 63 -10.31 12.09 -10.39
C LEU A 63 -9.82 12.27 -11.84
N GLU A 64 -8.98 11.35 -12.28
CA GLU A 64 -8.44 11.29 -13.62
C GLU A 64 -8.79 9.95 -14.30
N PRO A 65 -8.94 9.89 -15.62
CA PRO A 65 -9.08 8.60 -16.30
C PRO A 65 -7.84 7.74 -16.06
N LEU A 66 -8.02 6.45 -15.78
CA LEU A 66 -6.92 5.50 -15.63
C LEU A 66 -6.05 5.43 -16.88
N GLN A 67 -6.64 5.63 -18.06
CA GLN A 67 -5.91 5.72 -19.33
C GLN A 67 -4.85 6.83 -19.33
N SER A 68 -5.04 7.93 -18.59
CA SER A 68 -4.02 8.98 -18.48
C SER A 68 -2.74 8.48 -17.81
N TYR A 69 -2.87 7.59 -16.82
CA TYR A 69 -1.72 6.94 -16.19
C TYR A 69 -1.02 5.97 -17.15
N PHE A 70 -1.79 5.19 -17.92
CA PHE A 70 -1.18 4.28 -18.92
C PHE A 70 -0.51 5.02 -20.06
N ASN A 71 -1.02 6.17 -20.49
CA ASN A 71 -0.34 7.01 -21.47
C ASN A 71 1.03 7.47 -20.95
N LEU A 72 1.09 7.89 -19.67
CA LEU A 72 2.36 8.22 -19.03
C LEU A 72 3.31 7.01 -19.00
N ILE A 73 2.83 5.83 -18.62
CA ILE A 73 3.63 4.60 -18.60
C ILE A 73 4.20 4.29 -19.98
N GLU A 74 3.38 4.38 -21.03
CA GLU A 74 3.82 4.15 -22.41
C GLU A 74 4.90 5.14 -22.86
N GLU A 75 4.79 6.40 -22.47
CA GLU A 75 5.81 7.41 -22.75
C GLU A 75 7.10 7.10 -22.01
N MET A 76 7.03 6.81 -20.72
CA MET A 76 8.20 6.47 -19.89
C MET A 76 8.91 5.20 -20.38
N LYS A 77 8.18 4.17 -20.80
CA LYS A 77 8.74 2.90 -21.31
C LYS A 77 9.48 3.05 -22.65
N LYS A 78 9.29 4.16 -23.38
CA LYS A 78 10.04 4.48 -24.61
C LYS A 78 11.36 5.19 -24.34
N MET A 79 11.58 5.65 -23.10
CA MET A 79 12.76 6.40 -22.71
C MET A 79 13.89 5.46 -22.28
N GLU A 80 15.13 5.88 -22.48
CA GLU A 80 16.30 5.29 -21.83
C GLU A 80 16.44 5.88 -20.43
N LEU A 81 16.06 5.09 -19.41
CA LEU A 81 16.07 5.54 -18.02
C LEU A 81 17.36 5.09 -17.31
N PRO A 82 17.91 5.90 -16.38
CA PRO A 82 19.17 5.60 -15.70
C PRO A 82 19.08 4.43 -14.72
N ILE A 83 17.89 4.04 -14.30
CA ILE A 83 17.60 2.89 -13.44
C ILE A 83 16.37 2.16 -13.96
N ALA A 84 16.16 0.93 -13.54
CA ALA A 84 14.95 0.19 -13.88
C ALA A 84 13.72 0.81 -13.20
N VAL A 85 12.65 1.01 -13.97
CA VAL A 85 11.37 1.52 -13.45
C VAL A 85 10.26 0.53 -13.78
N ARG A 86 9.52 0.11 -12.75
CA ARG A 86 8.33 -0.72 -12.87
C ARG A 86 7.11 0.10 -12.53
N PHE A 87 6.00 -0.15 -13.22
CA PHE A 87 4.76 0.61 -13.06
C PHE A 87 3.61 -0.28 -12.61
N GLY A 88 2.88 0.18 -11.60
CA GLY A 88 1.76 -0.57 -11.04
C GLY A 88 0.72 0.32 -10.39
N LEU A 89 -0.14 -0.28 -9.60
CA LEU A 89 -1.10 0.43 -8.76
C LEU A 89 -1.03 -0.09 -7.32
N GLU A 90 -1.33 0.79 -6.38
CA GLU A 90 -1.75 0.40 -5.05
C GLU A 90 -3.28 0.40 -4.98
N VAL A 91 -3.83 -0.80 -4.85
CA VAL A 91 -5.26 -1.05 -4.91
C VAL A 91 -5.82 -1.12 -3.51
N CYS A 92 -6.73 -0.18 -3.18
CA CYS A 92 -7.51 -0.26 -1.95
C CYS A 92 -8.43 -1.48 -2.00
N TYR A 93 -8.11 -2.52 -1.24
CA TYR A 93 -8.87 -3.76 -1.27
C TYR A 93 -9.98 -3.76 -0.21
N ALA A 94 -11.15 -4.26 -0.62
CA ALA A 94 -12.21 -4.67 0.26
C ALA A 94 -12.89 -5.93 -0.30
N PRO A 95 -13.30 -6.91 0.54
CA PRO A 95 -13.79 -8.20 0.07
C PRO A 95 -14.97 -8.12 -0.91
N GLN A 96 -15.87 -7.17 -0.70
CA GLN A 96 -17.04 -6.96 -1.57
C GLN A 96 -16.67 -6.49 -2.99
N ASP A 97 -15.49 -5.92 -3.18
CA ASP A 97 -15.05 -5.37 -4.47
C ASP A 97 -14.18 -6.37 -5.27
N LYS A 98 -13.93 -7.56 -4.74
CA LYS A 98 -13.06 -8.60 -5.34
C LYS A 98 -13.40 -8.91 -6.81
N ALA A 99 -14.67 -9.12 -7.13
CA ALA A 99 -15.09 -9.43 -8.49
C ALA A 99 -14.92 -8.23 -9.42
N PHE A 100 -15.31 -7.04 -8.98
CA PHE A 100 -15.12 -5.79 -9.71
C PHE A 100 -13.64 -5.52 -10.00
N LEU A 101 -12.77 -5.69 -9.00
CA LEU A 101 -11.33 -5.52 -9.15
C LEU A 101 -10.74 -6.51 -10.15
N ARG A 102 -11.15 -7.78 -10.09
CA ARG A 102 -10.67 -8.80 -11.03
C ARG A 102 -10.96 -8.41 -12.48
N ASP A 103 -12.18 -7.98 -12.75
CA ASP A 103 -12.60 -7.60 -14.11
C ASP A 103 -11.87 -6.33 -14.57
N LEU A 104 -11.78 -5.32 -13.72
CA LEU A 104 -11.16 -4.04 -14.08
C LEU A 104 -9.65 -4.15 -14.27
N LEU A 105 -8.96 -4.81 -13.34
CA LEU A 105 -7.50 -4.93 -13.37
C LEU A 105 -7.01 -5.78 -14.55
N ALA A 106 -7.76 -6.78 -14.98
CA ALA A 106 -7.41 -7.61 -16.14
C ALA A 106 -7.33 -6.82 -17.46
N GLY A 107 -7.93 -5.63 -17.52
CA GLY A 107 -7.94 -4.78 -18.71
C GLY A 107 -6.66 -3.99 -18.98
N TYR A 108 -5.66 -4.03 -18.07
CA TYR A 108 -4.49 -3.16 -18.14
C TYR A 108 -3.16 -3.91 -17.89
N PRO A 109 -2.07 -3.52 -18.58
CA PRO A 109 -0.77 -4.20 -18.50
C PRO A 109 0.11 -3.64 -17.37
N TYR A 110 -0.16 -3.98 -16.13
CA TYR A 110 0.67 -3.62 -14.97
C TYR A 110 1.94 -4.49 -14.91
N ASP A 111 3.05 -3.90 -14.44
CA ASP A 111 4.26 -4.66 -14.10
C ASP A 111 4.13 -5.33 -12.72
N PHE A 112 3.29 -4.77 -11.83
CA PHE A 112 2.96 -5.28 -10.49
C PHE A 112 1.64 -4.68 -10.00
N LEU A 113 1.01 -5.31 -9.02
CA LEU A 113 -0.13 -4.78 -8.28
C LEU A 113 0.10 -4.97 -6.78
N ILE A 114 -0.08 -3.91 -6.02
CA ILE A 114 -0.05 -3.92 -4.56
C ILE A 114 -1.48 -3.93 -4.04
N GLY A 115 -1.83 -4.92 -3.22
CA GLY A 115 -3.06 -4.91 -2.44
C GLY A 115 -2.81 -4.23 -1.10
N SER A 116 -3.61 -3.24 -0.77
CA SER A 116 -3.53 -2.52 0.51
C SER A 116 -4.91 -2.36 1.12
N ILE A 117 -4.97 -2.47 2.43
CA ILE A 117 -6.20 -2.22 3.19
C ILE A 117 -6.10 -0.81 3.75
N HIS A 118 -7.04 0.06 3.44
CA HIS A 118 -7.17 1.41 3.98
C HIS A 118 -8.49 1.62 4.73
N SER A 119 -9.43 0.68 4.57
CA SER A 119 -10.72 0.72 5.28
C SER A 119 -11.09 -0.64 5.83
N ILE A 120 -11.74 -0.63 6.98
CA ILE A 120 -12.30 -1.80 7.64
C ILE A 120 -13.83 -1.64 7.62
N ASP A 121 -14.50 -2.54 6.87
CA ASP A 121 -15.95 -2.52 6.69
C ASP A 121 -16.52 -1.13 6.31
N GLY A 122 -15.80 -0.41 5.43
CA GLY A 122 -16.19 0.90 4.91
C GLY A 122 -15.77 2.10 5.78
N LEU A 123 -14.99 1.89 6.85
CA LEU A 123 -14.42 2.96 7.66
C LEU A 123 -12.91 3.06 7.46
N LEU A 124 -12.42 4.20 7.00
CA LEU A 124 -10.99 4.48 6.85
C LEU A 124 -10.32 4.49 8.23
N TYR A 125 -9.24 3.71 8.37
CA TYR A 125 -8.57 3.56 9.68
C TYR A 125 -7.30 4.39 9.81
N ASP A 126 -6.73 4.88 8.71
CA ASP A 126 -5.39 5.46 8.62
C ASP A 126 -5.37 6.97 8.33
N MET A 127 -6.55 7.61 8.27
CA MET A 127 -6.66 9.03 7.97
C MET A 127 -6.43 9.90 9.21
N ASN A 128 -5.32 10.63 9.22
CA ASN A 128 -5.08 11.63 10.24
C ASN A 128 -6.18 12.73 10.18
N GLY A 129 -6.83 12.98 11.28
CA GLY A 129 -7.86 14.00 11.42
C GLY A 129 -9.28 13.48 11.64
N PHE A 130 -9.60 12.22 11.22
CA PHE A 130 -10.95 11.71 11.48
C PHE A 130 -11.05 10.20 11.76
N SER A 131 -10.07 9.36 11.40
CA SER A 131 -10.16 7.91 11.62
C SER A 131 -10.27 7.54 13.09
N ARG A 132 -9.65 8.29 14.00
CA ARG A 132 -9.83 8.09 15.43
C ARG A 132 -11.30 8.27 15.83
N GLU A 133 -11.92 9.37 15.41
CA GLU A 133 -13.31 9.71 15.75
C GLU A 133 -14.32 8.72 15.14
N ILE A 134 -14.11 8.27 13.90
CA ILE A 134 -15.10 7.41 13.22
C ILE A 134 -14.92 5.92 13.47
N LEU A 135 -13.73 5.47 13.86
CA LEU A 135 -13.39 4.05 14.03
C LEU A 135 -12.77 3.77 15.40
N TRP A 136 -11.56 4.27 15.66
CA TRP A 136 -10.73 3.82 16.78
C TRP A 136 -11.34 4.12 18.16
N ASP A 137 -11.98 5.28 18.33
CA ASP A 137 -12.60 5.68 19.59
C ASP A 137 -14.02 5.11 19.78
N LYS A 138 -14.58 4.41 18.75
CA LYS A 138 -15.93 3.87 18.77
C LYS A 138 -16.02 2.37 18.88
N TYR A 139 -15.04 1.67 18.35
CA TYR A 139 -15.07 0.22 18.23
C TYR A 139 -13.93 -0.41 19.02
N ASP A 140 -14.14 -1.66 19.42
CA ASP A 140 -13.15 -2.45 20.14
C ASP A 140 -11.89 -2.66 19.28
N THR A 141 -10.73 -2.30 19.82
CA THR A 141 -9.44 -2.41 19.12
C THR A 141 -9.15 -3.85 18.70
N ASN A 142 -9.47 -4.83 19.55
CA ASN A 142 -9.26 -6.24 19.21
C ASN A 142 -10.11 -6.68 18.02
N ALA A 143 -11.37 -6.20 17.96
CA ALA A 143 -12.27 -6.48 16.83
C ALA A 143 -11.75 -5.84 15.54
N ILE A 144 -11.25 -4.61 15.60
CA ILE A 144 -10.63 -3.91 14.46
C ILE A 144 -9.44 -4.71 13.93
N TYR A 145 -8.51 -5.14 14.79
CA TYR A 145 -7.33 -5.91 14.40
C TYR A 145 -7.70 -7.27 13.79
N ARG A 146 -8.63 -8.02 14.42
CA ARG A 146 -9.10 -9.30 13.87
C ARG A 146 -9.68 -9.11 12.47
N ARG A 147 -10.55 -8.11 12.32
CA ARG A 147 -11.22 -7.85 11.05
C ARG A 147 -10.25 -7.42 9.96
N TYR A 148 -9.27 -6.59 10.28
CA TYR A 148 -8.21 -6.20 9.35
C TYR A 148 -7.44 -7.42 8.81
N TYR A 149 -7.04 -8.31 9.69
CA TYR A 149 -6.28 -9.49 9.26
C TYR A 149 -7.15 -10.53 8.55
N GLU A 150 -8.44 -10.65 8.85
CA GLU A 150 -9.39 -11.43 8.04
C GLU A 150 -9.50 -10.88 6.60
N ILE A 151 -9.56 -9.56 6.44
CA ILE A 151 -9.56 -8.91 5.12
C ILE A 151 -8.22 -9.18 4.41
N MET A 152 -7.11 -9.18 5.13
CA MET A 152 -5.79 -9.46 4.55
C MET A 152 -5.67 -10.92 4.08
N GLU A 153 -6.17 -11.87 4.83
CA GLU A 153 -6.25 -13.27 4.40
C GLU A 153 -7.04 -13.38 3.09
N ASP A 154 -8.26 -12.81 3.04
CA ASP A 154 -9.09 -12.79 1.83
C ASP A 154 -8.41 -12.07 0.65
N MET A 155 -7.65 -11.01 0.93
CA MET A 155 -6.87 -10.29 -0.08
C MET A 155 -5.75 -11.17 -0.66
N ILE A 156 -5.01 -11.87 0.16
CA ILE A 156 -3.96 -12.81 -0.29
C ILE A 156 -4.59 -13.95 -1.11
N GLU A 157 -5.63 -14.58 -0.59
CA GLU A 157 -6.37 -15.68 -1.25
C GLU A 157 -7.09 -15.25 -2.54
N SER A 158 -7.18 -13.95 -2.82
CA SER A 158 -7.80 -13.44 -4.05
C SER A 158 -6.99 -13.71 -5.32
N ASP A 159 -5.68 -13.92 -5.18
CA ASP A 159 -4.69 -14.02 -6.28
C ASP A 159 -4.67 -12.81 -7.23
N LEU A 160 -5.13 -11.65 -6.75
CA LEU A 160 -5.15 -10.42 -7.56
C LEU A 160 -3.83 -9.65 -7.52
N PHE A 161 -3.03 -9.85 -6.48
CA PHE A 161 -1.91 -8.99 -6.15
C PHE A 161 -0.58 -9.74 -6.21
N THR A 162 0.46 -9.04 -6.65
CA THR A 162 1.83 -9.52 -6.58
C THR A 162 2.50 -9.17 -5.25
N GLN A 163 1.96 -8.17 -4.56
CA GLN A 163 2.52 -7.61 -3.33
C GLN A 163 1.39 -7.21 -2.37
N ILE A 164 1.64 -7.35 -1.07
CA ILE A 164 0.79 -6.85 0.00
C ILE A 164 1.47 -5.63 0.60
N GLY A 165 0.82 -4.46 0.49
CA GLY A 165 1.34 -3.20 1.00
C GLY A 165 1.19 -3.09 2.51
N HIS A 166 2.21 -2.54 3.18
CA HIS A 166 2.22 -2.16 4.61
C HIS A 166 1.34 -3.02 5.54
N PRO A 167 1.62 -4.35 5.67
CA PRO A 167 0.70 -5.33 6.26
C PRO A 167 0.41 -5.15 7.75
N ASP A 168 1.13 -4.28 8.43
CA ASP A 168 0.95 -3.97 9.86
C ASP A 168 0.67 -2.48 10.12
N GLN A 169 0.13 -1.76 9.13
CA GLN A 169 -0.12 -0.31 9.24
C GLN A 169 -1.16 0.08 10.29
N LEU A 170 -1.92 -0.87 10.85
CA LEU A 170 -2.84 -0.60 11.96
C LEU A 170 -2.18 0.11 13.16
N LYS A 171 -0.88 -0.09 13.36
CA LYS A 171 -0.08 0.52 14.42
C LYS A 171 0.03 2.06 14.32
N ILE A 172 -0.37 2.66 13.19
CA ILE A 172 -0.19 4.08 12.83
C ILE A 172 -0.61 5.09 13.92
N PHE A 173 -1.64 4.77 14.71
CA PHE A 173 -2.15 5.64 15.78
C PHE A 173 -1.92 5.12 17.19
N HIS A 174 -1.08 4.06 17.35
CA HIS A 174 -0.73 3.44 18.63
C HIS A 174 -1.93 2.85 19.41
N TYR A 175 -2.96 2.40 18.69
CA TYR A 175 -3.99 1.53 19.25
C TYR A 175 -3.50 0.09 19.13
N GLU A 176 -3.24 -0.54 20.26
CA GLU A 176 -2.68 -1.89 20.31
C GLU A 176 -3.73 -2.91 20.76
N PRO A 177 -3.79 -4.10 20.18
CA PRO A 177 -4.66 -5.17 20.67
C PRO A 177 -4.08 -5.76 21.94
N ASP A 178 -4.93 -6.31 22.82
CA ASP A 178 -4.54 -6.94 24.08
C ASP A 178 -4.37 -8.46 23.97
N TYR A 179 -4.31 -9.02 22.75
CA TYR A 179 -4.09 -10.44 22.48
C TYR A 179 -2.81 -10.68 21.66
N ASP A 180 -2.32 -11.92 21.73
CA ASP A 180 -1.11 -12.31 20.98
C ASP A 180 -1.37 -12.37 19.47
N LEU A 181 -0.66 -11.54 18.69
CA LEU A 181 -0.73 -11.50 17.22
C LEU A 181 0.12 -12.59 16.52
N LYS A 182 0.97 -13.30 17.26
CA LYS A 182 1.82 -14.35 16.67
C LYS A 182 1.05 -15.36 15.82
N PRO A 183 -0.06 -15.96 16.32
CA PRO A 183 -0.83 -16.92 15.51
C PRO A 183 -1.35 -16.32 14.20
N THR A 184 -1.73 -15.04 14.23
CA THR A 184 -2.17 -14.30 13.02
C THR A 184 -1.02 -14.12 12.05
N TYR A 185 0.15 -13.69 12.52
CA TYR A 185 1.34 -13.52 11.69
C TYR A 185 1.81 -14.85 11.06
N GLU A 186 1.78 -15.94 11.81
CA GLU A 186 2.07 -17.28 11.30
C GLU A 186 1.11 -17.68 10.17
N ARG A 187 -0.18 -17.45 10.36
CA ARG A 187 -1.21 -17.71 9.34
C ARG A 187 -0.96 -16.89 8.06
N LEU A 188 -0.71 -15.60 8.19
CA LEU A 188 -0.42 -14.73 7.05
C LEU A 188 0.86 -15.13 6.31
N ALA A 189 1.90 -15.55 7.05
CA ALA A 189 3.15 -16.02 6.45
C ALA A 189 2.95 -17.30 5.62
N VAL A 190 2.13 -18.24 6.13
CA VAL A 190 1.75 -19.45 5.38
C VAL A 190 1.04 -19.07 4.09
N LEU A 191 -0.02 -18.24 4.17
CA LEU A 191 -0.78 -17.80 2.99
C LEU A 191 0.08 -17.04 1.99
N ALA A 192 0.89 -16.09 2.45
CA ALA A 192 1.77 -15.32 1.58
C ALA A 192 2.77 -16.23 0.84
N LYS A 193 3.25 -17.30 1.50
CA LYS A 193 4.11 -18.29 0.88
C LYS A 193 3.39 -19.17 -0.13
N GLU A 194 2.19 -19.64 0.19
CA GLU A 194 1.36 -20.50 -0.67
C GLU A 194 0.93 -19.76 -1.94
N HIS A 195 0.56 -18.49 -1.83
CA HIS A 195 0.12 -17.64 -2.94
C HIS A 195 1.26 -16.89 -3.65
N ASP A 196 2.51 -17.12 -3.24
CA ASP A 196 3.73 -16.53 -3.85
C ASP A 196 3.72 -14.99 -3.92
N VAL A 197 3.09 -14.32 -2.96
CA VAL A 197 3.04 -12.85 -2.88
C VAL A 197 4.20 -12.28 -2.06
N TYR A 198 4.64 -11.07 -2.41
CA TYR A 198 5.58 -10.32 -1.60
C TYR A 198 4.84 -9.65 -0.43
N MET A 199 5.49 -9.61 0.75
CA MET A 199 5.04 -8.80 1.87
C MET A 199 5.94 -7.58 1.99
N GLU A 200 5.36 -6.38 2.08
CA GLU A 200 6.16 -5.17 2.25
C GLU A 200 6.69 -5.02 3.68
N THR A 201 7.96 -4.59 3.80
CA THR A 201 8.43 -3.86 4.97
C THR A 201 8.48 -2.39 4.59
N ASN A 202 7.59 -1.59 5.18
CA ASN A 202 7.26 -0.24 4.75
C ASN A 202 7.65 0.79 5.80
N THR A 203 8.45 1.79 5.40
CA THR A 203 8.97 2.79 6.33
C THR A 203 8.07 4.01 6.50
N GLY A 204 6.94 4.08 5.78
CA GLY A 204 6.03 5.22 5.79
C GLY A 204 5.46 5.56 7.17
N CYS A 205 5.12 4.56 8.00
CA CYS A 205 4.67 4.79 9.37
C CYS A 205 5.73 5.50 10.22
N HIS A 206 6.98 5.09 10.08
CA HIS A 206 8.08 5.66 10.85
C HIS A 206 8.28 7.15 10.56
N TYR A 207 8.57 7.53 9.34
CA TYR A 207 8.94 8.91 9.06
C TYR A 207 7.77 9.88 8.91
N ARG A 208 6.56 9.38 8.57
CA ARG A 208 5.36 10.23 8.45
C ARG A 208 4.57 10.39 9.74
N TYR A 209 4.57 9.36 10.59
CA TYR A 209 3.74 9.29 11.79
C TYR A 209 4.54 9.11 13.07
N LEU A 210 5.88 9.10 12.96
CA LEU A 210 6.82 8.99 14.08
C LEU A 210 6.66 7.70 14.89
N HIS A 211 6.28 6.60 14.20
CA HIS A 211 6.22 5.29 14.83
C HIS A 211 7.63 4.78 15.14
N GLU A 212 7.82 4.05 16.25
CA GLU A 212 9.12 3.50 16.66
C GLU A 212 9.66 2.45 15.70
N ASP A 213 8.81 1.59 15.13
CA ASP A 213 9.21 0.62 14.11
C ASP A 213 9.60 1.33 12.81
N VAL A 214 10.80 1.10 12.33
CA VAL A 214 11.25 1.67 11.06
C VAL A 214 10.54 1.03 9.86
N GLY A 215 10.23 -0.26 9.96
CA GLY A 215 9.50 -1.03 8.95
C GLY A 215 8.39 -1.85 9.58
N THR A 216 8.22 -3.07 9.10
CA THR A 216 7.30 -4.05 9.68
C THR A 216 7.72 -4.41 11.11
N ASN A 217 6.74 -4.65 11.99
CA ASN A 217 6.97 -5.12 13.35
C ASN A 217 7.98 -6.28 13.37
N GLN A 218 8.93 -6.24 14.29
CA GLN A 218 10.06 -7.19 14.31
C GLN A 218 9.59 -8.65 14.43
N VAL A 219 8.59 -8.94 15.26
CA VAL A 219 8.06 -10.31 15.42
C VAL A 219 7.44 -10.81 14.12
N PHE A 220 6.67 -9.96 13.44
CA PHE A 220 6.07 -10.30 12.15
C PHE A 220 7.16 -10.53 11.08
N LEU A 221 8.14 -9.65 11.01
CA LEU A 221 9.25 -9.77 10.07
C LEU A 221 10.04 -11.08 10.25
N GLU A 222 10.33 -11.47 11.51
CA GLU A 222 11.00 -12.73 11.81
C GLU A 222 10.19 -13.95 11.38
N ILE A 223 8.87 -13.93 11.58
CA ILE A 223 7.96 -14.98 11.13
C ILE A 223 7.96 -15.08 9.61
N LEU A 224 7.81 -13.95 8.88
CA LEU A 224 7.87 -13.94 7.42
C LEU A 224 9.18 -14.54 6.90
N LYS A 225 10.31 -14.17 7.51
CA LYS A 225 11.64 -14.73 7.16
C LYS A 225 11.73 -16.24 7.46
N ALA A 226 11.22 -16.68 8.60
CA ALA A 226 11.24 -18.10 8.97
C ALA A 226 10.44 -18.99 8.01
N HIS A 227 9.33 -18.46 7.47
CA HIS A 227 8.52 -19.13 6.44
C HIS A 227 9.08 -18.98 5.01
N GLY A 228 10.16 -18.21 4.83
CA GLY A 228 10.75 -17.96 3.49
C GLY A 228 9.81 -17.18 2.58
N VAL A 229 9.01 -16.27 3.16
CA VAL A 229 8.17 -15.33 2.41
C VAL A 229 9.07 -14.32 1.70
N LYS A 230 8.71 -13.96 0.48
CA LYS A 230 9.38 -12.89 -0.26
C LYS A 230 9.07 -11.54 0.38
N ILE A 231 10.10 -10.75 0.69
CA ILE A 231 9.94 -9.44 1.34
C ILE A 231 10.37 -8.35 0.36
N MET A 232 9.56 -7.29 0.26
CA MET A 232 9.83 -6.10 -0.52
C MET A 232 10.03 -4.90 0.41
N THR A 233 11.08 -4.11 0.19
CA THR A 233 11.28 -2.85 0.92
C THR A 233 10.50 -1.72 0.27
N ALA A 234 9.81 -0.91 1.04
CA ALA A 234 9.04 0.23 0.55
C ALA A 234 9.24 1.48 1.40
N SER A 235 9.57 2.60 0.77
CA SER A 235 9.57 3.91 1.44
C SER A 235 8.20 4.58 1.42
N ASP A 236 7.28 4.10 0.59
CA ASP A 236 5.93 4.66 0.45
C ASP A 236 5.97 6.19 0.21
N ALA A 237 6.88 6.58 -0.68
CA ALA A 237 7.16 7.98 -0.94
C ALA A 237 6.03 8.63 -1.74
N HIS A 238 5.42 9.67 -1.16
CA HIS A 238 4.40 10.52 -1.78
C HIS A 238 4.96 11.85 -2.30
N GLN A 239 6.27 12.02 -2.18
CA GLN A 239 7.04 13.17 -2.69
C GLN A 239 8.45 12.70 -3.06
N PRO A 240 9.10 13.29 -4.08
CA PRO A 240 10.43 12.86 -4.54
C PRO A 240 11.49 12.83 -3.42
N GLN A 241 11.44 13.78 -2.47
CA GLN A 241 12.39 13.84 -1.36
C GLN A 241 12.25 12.70 -0.34
N HIS A 242 11.16 11.94 -0.38
CA HIS A 242 10.93 10.79 0.49
C HIS A 242 11.40 9.47 -0.13
N VAL A 243 11.84 9.50 -1.38
CA VAL A 243 12.35 8.30 -2.07
C VAL A 243 13.58 7.76 -1.33
N GLY A 244 13.54 6.49 -0.98
CA GLY A 244 14.64 5.82 -0.30
C GLY A 244 14.74 6.08 1.20
N MET A 245 13.84 6.86 1.81
CA MET A 245 13.89 7.12 3.26
C MET A 245 13.87 5.81 4.06
N HIS A 246 14.90 5.62 4.88
CA HIS A 246 15.13 4.44 5.74
C HIS A 246 15.28 3.09 5.01
N ILE A 247 15.32 3.06 3.65
CA ILE A 247 15.46 1.81 2.91
C ILE A 247 16.78 1.11 3.25
N ALA A 248 17.90 1.82 3.29
CA ALA A 248 19.19 1.23 3.65
C ALA A 248 19.19 0.63 5.07
N GLU A 249 18.38 1.15 5.99
CA GLU A 249 18.25 0.63 7.34
C GLU A 249 17.51 -0.70 7.37
N ILE A 250 16.34 -0.77 6.70
CA ILE A 250 15.57 -2.02 6.64
C ILE A 250 16.25 -3.07 5.72
N SER A 251 17.00 -2.67 4.69
CA SER A 251 17.80 -3.60 3.88
C SER A 251 18.84 -4.32 4.73
N ARG A 252 19.53 -3.61 5.61
CA ARG A 252 20.47 -4.23 6.58
C ARG A 252 19.78 -5.22 7.53
N GLN A 253 18.57 -4.89 8.01
CA GLN A 253 17.77 -5.82 8.85
C GLN A 253 17.38 -7.08 8.08
N LEU A 254 17.24 -6.98 6.76
CA LEU A 254 16.94 -8.11 5.88
C LEU A 254 18.19 -8.89 5.44
N GLY A 255 19.40 -8.35 5.63
CA GLY A 255 20.65 -8.93 5.12
C GLY A 255 20.80 -8.77 3.61
N LEU A 256 20.32 -7.66 3.05
CA LEU A 256 20.37 -7.32 1.63
C LEU A 256 21.45 -6.25 1.33
N ASP A 257 22.55 -6.23 2.05
CA ASP A 257 23.70 -5.32 1.84
C ASP A 257 24.55 -5.72 0.64
#